data_e87f6e4051f010b25bd9093654d44459
#
_entry.id   e87f6e4051f010b25bd9093654d44459
#
_cell.length_a   1.000
_cell.length_b   1.000
_cell.length_c   1.000
_cell.angle_alpha   90.00
_cell.angle_beta   90.00
_cell.angle_gamma   90.00
#
_symmetry.space_group_name_H-M   'P 1'
#
loop_
_entity.id
_entity.type
_entity.pdbx_description
1 polymer ?
#
loop_
_entity_poly.entity_id
_entity_poly.type
_entity_poly.pdbx_seq_one_letter_code
_entity_poly.pdbx_strand_id
1 'polypeptide(L)'
;MSDITKQSLSELVENIKSKKLSSSEVTKAFVERSEKSKELNAYITEDYANALNKAKKFDEKPNLDLKLPGIPMAVKDLFCTRDLRTTAGSKILNNFVPTYESTVTQNIWNDGAILMGKLNCDEFAMGSSNETSFLVMYKTQSIKI
;
A
#
# COMPACT_ATOMS: atom_id res chain seq x y z
N MET A 1 -7.94 -5.08 -22.59
CA MET A 1 -8.03 -4.15 -21.43
C MET A 1 -6.62 -3.63 -21.16
N SER A 2 -6.46 -2.32 -21.00
CA SER A 2 -5.18 -1.76 -20.55
C SER A 2 -4.83 -2.35 -19.18
N ASP A 3 -3.56 -2.66 -18.95
CA ASP A 3 -3.06 -3.19 -17.69
C ASP A 3 -3.40 -2.19 -16.55
N ILE A 4 -4.27 -2.60 -15.64
CA ILE A 4 -4.75 -1.77 -14.51
C ILE A 4 -3.57 -1.19 -13.74
N THR A 5 -2.50 -1.97 -13.58
CA THR A 5 -1.33 -1.56 -12.79
C THR A 5 -0.42 -0.53 -13.47
N LYS A 6 -0.70 -0.17 -14.72
CA LYS A 6 0.00 0.88 -15.47
C LYS A 6 -0.79 2.19 -15.55
N GLN A 7 -2.02 2.21 -15.06
CA GLN A 7 -2.82 3.41 -15.03
C GLN A 7 -2.32 4.38 -13.96
N SER A 8 -2.45 5.66 -14.22
CA SER A 8 -2.18 6.70 -13.23
C SER A 8 -3.23 6.67 -12.11
N LEU A 9 -2.90 7.27 -10.97
CA LEU A 9 -3.86 7.42 -9.86
C LEU A 9 -5.15 8.11 -10.31
N SER A 10 -5.04 9.17 -11.11
CA SER A 10 -6.20 9.91 -11.61
C SER A 10 -7.11 9.04 -12.49
N GLU A 11 -6.54 8.22 -13.37
CA GLU A 11 -7.30 7.29 -14.21
C GLU A 11 -8.00 6.22 -13.38
N LEU A 12 -7.32 5.68 -12.35
CA LEU A 12 -7.92 4.69 -11.45
C LEU A 12 -9.11 5.28 -10.68
N VAL A 13 -8.95 6.50 -10.14
CA VAL A 13 -10.03 7.21 -9.43
C VAL A 13 -11.22 7.45 -10.37
N GLU A 14 -10.96 7.92 -11.58
CA GLU A 14 -12.02 8.16 -12.58
C GLU A 14 -12.74 6.86 -12.97
N ASN A 15 -11.99 5.77 -13.18
CA ASN A 15 -12.56 4.48 -13.53
C ASN A 15 -13.41 3.88 -12.41
N ILE A 16 -13.03 4.06 -11.15
CA ILE A 16 -13.86 3.65 -10.01
C ILE A 16 -15.10 4.55 -9.90
N LYS A 17 -14.95 5.87 -9.98
CA LYS A 17 -16.07 6.82 -9.92
C LYS A 17 -17.09 6.59 -11.04
N SER A 18 -16.62 6.28 -12.23
CA SER A 18 -17.48 5.95 -13.38
C SER A 18 -17.98 4.50 -13.40
N LYS A 19 -17.63 3.69 -12.38
CA LYS A 19 -17.98 2.27 -12.24
C LYS A 19 -17.48 1.38 -13.41
N LYS A 20 -16.43 1.81 -14.11
CA LYS A 20 -15.73 0.99 -15.12
C LYS A 20 -14.83 -0.07 -14.48
N LEU A 21 -14.32 0.21 -13.28
CA LEU A 21 -13.57 -0.71 -12.45
C LEU A 21 -14.16 -0.68 -11.04
N SER A 22 -14.12 -1.83 -10.37
CA SER A 22 -14.40 -1.93 -8.93
C SER A 22 -13.12 -1.78 -8.11
N SER A 23 -13.25 -1.38 -6.84
CA SER A 23 -12.13 -1.36 -5.89
C SER A 23 -11.50 -2.74 -5.75
N SER A 24 -12.30 -3.80 -5.75
CA SER A 24 -11.83 -5.20 -5.68
C SER A 24 -10.98 -5.59 -6.87
N GLU A 25 -11.35 -5.20 -8.09
CA GLU A 25 -10.57 -5.49 -9.30
C GLU A 25 -9.22 -4.78 -9.26
N VAL A 26 -9.22 -3.49 -8.90
CA VAL A 26 -8.00 -2.69 -8.79
C VAL A 26 -7.09 -3.26 -7.70
N THR A 27 -7.63 -3.50 -6.50
CA THR A 27 -6.83 -4.04 -5.38
C THR A 27 -6.25 -5.41 -5.72
N LYS A 28 -7.04 -6.29 -6.35
CA LYS A 28 -6.59 -7.62 -6.77
C LYS A 28 -5.44 -7.53 -7.77
N ALA A 29 -5.54 -6.64 -8.77
CA ALA A 29 -4.49 -6.47 -9.76
C ALA A 29 -3.16 -6.03 -9.13
N PHE A 30 -3.19 -5.09 -8.17
CA PHE A 30 -1.99 -4.65 -7.46
C PHE A 30 -1.43 -5.71 -6.51
N VAL A 31 -2.28 -6.49 -5.83
CA VAL A 31 -1.85 -7.62 -5.01
C VAL A 31 -1.14 -8.67 -5.86
N GLU A 32 -1.74 -9.10 -6.97
CA GLU A 32 -1.15 -10.08 -7.88
C GLU A 32 0.20 -9.60 -8.45
N ARG A 33 0.31 -8.32 -8.79
CA ARG A 33 1.57 -7.73 -9.25
C ARG A 33 2.63 -7.76 -8.14
N SER A 34 2.26 -7.39 -6.92
CA SER A 34 3.17 -7.41 -5.78
C SER A 34 3.65 -8.82 -5.46
N GLU A 35 2.76 -9.82 -5.49
CA GLU A 35 3.10 -11.22 -5.27
C GLU A 35 4.08 -11.76 -6.34
N LYS A 36 3.93 -11.34 -7.60
CA LYS A 36 4.84 -11.70 -8.68
C LYS A 36 6.20 -11.00 -8.60
N SER A 37 6.31 -9.99 -7.77
CA SER A 37 7.52 -9.15 -7.62
C SER A 37 8.09 -9.22 -6.19
N LYS A 38 7.86 -10.31 -5.47
CA LYS A 38 8.36 -10.50 -4.08
C LYS A 38 9.86 -10.40 -3.97
N GLU A 39 10.58 -10.79 -5.00
CA GLU A 39 12.05 -10.69 -5.08
C GLU A 39 12.56 -9.24 -4.97
N LEU A 40 11.71 -8.24 -5.19
CA LEU A 40 12.08 -6.84 -5.02
C LEU A 40 12.15 -6.41 -3.55
N ASN A 41 11.60 -7.19 -2.62
CA ASN A 41 11.53 -6.88 -1.18
C ASN A 41 10.91 -5.50 -0.89
N ALA A 42 9.93 -5.10 -1.69
CA ALA A 42 9.31 -3.78 -1.57
C ALA A 42 8.48 -3.63 -0.29
N TYR A 43 7.93 -4.73 0.24
CA TYR A 43 7.12 -4.73 1.45
C TYR A 43 7.86 -5.36 2.63
N ILE A 44 7.78 -4.71 3.80
CA ILE A 44 8.18 -5.24 5.10
C ILE A 44 7.04 -6.03 5.73
N THR A 45 5.82 -5.51 5.61
CA THR A 45 4.61 -6.14 6.12
C THR A 45 3.53 -6.05 5.05
N GLU A 46 3.02 -7.19 4.63
CA GLU A 46 1.91 -7.30 3.67
C GLU A 46 0.59 -7.39 4.44
N ASP A 47 -0.45 -6.70 3.94
CA ASP A 47 -1.81 -6.74 4.51
C ASP A 47 -2.86 -7.04 3.42
N TYR A 48 -2.51 -7.88 2.45
CA TYR A 48 -3.30 -8.11 1.25
C TYR A 48 -4.68 -8.71 1.52
N ALA A 49 -4.78 -9.63 2.47
CA ALA A 49 -6.06 -10.24 2.82
C ALA A 49 -7.07 -9.20 3.35
N ASN A 50 -6.62 -8.30 4.23
CA ASN A 50 -7.44 -7.20 4.73
C ASN A 50 -7.75 -6.18 3.63
N ALA A 51 -6.77 -5.86 2.77
CA ALA A 51 -6.98 -4.96 1.65
C ALA A 51 -8.10 -5.47 0.71
N LEU A 52 -8.03 -6.74 0.32
CA LEU A 52 -9.05 -7.36 -0.53
C LEU A 52 -10.43 -7.40 0.17
N ASN A 53 -10.48 -7.67 1.46
CA ASN A 53 -11.73 -7.65 2.22
C ASN A 53 -12.31 -6.23 2.31
N LYS A 54 -11.50 -5.22 2.58
CA LYS A 54 -11.92 -3.81 2.61
C LYS A 54 -12.40 -3.33 1.24
N ALA A 55 -11.72 -3.73 0.17
CA ALA A 55 -12.13 -3.41 -1.20
C ALA A 55 -13.52 -3.99 -1.54
N LYS A 56 -13.78 -5.25 -1.17
CA LYS A 56 -15.10 -5.88 -1.33
C LYS A 56 -16.18 -5.13 -0.55
N LYS A 57 -15.93 -4.79 0.72
CA LYS A 57 -16.86 -4.01 1.54
C LYS A 57 -17.11 -2.62 0.95
N PHE A 58 -16.10 -1.99 0.39
CA PHE A 58 -16.25 -0.72 -0.32
C PHE A 58 -17.17 -0.87 -1.53
N ASP A 59 -17.01 -1.91 -2.33
CA ASP A 59 -17.84 -2.17 -3.52
C ASP A 59 -19.31 -2.44 -3.17
N GLU A 60 -19.60 -3.03 -1.99
CA GLU A 60 -20.98 -3.24 -1.50
C GLU A 60 -21.71 -1.93 -1.20
N LYS A 61 -21.00 -0.92 -0.70
CA LYS A 61 -21.55 0.40 -0.36
C LYS A 61 -20.56 1.51 -0.70
N PRO A 62 -20.34 1.80 -2.00
CA PRO A 62 -19.31 2.73 -2.42
C PRO A 62 -19.67 4.18 -2.09
N ASN A 63 -18.74 4.90 -1.47
CA ASN A 63 -18.79 6.36 -1.38
C ASN A 63 -17.88 6.96 -2.46
N LEU A 64 -18.47 7.34 -3.57
CA LEU A 64 -17.75 7.85 -4.75
C LEU A 64 -17.39 9.34 -4.65
N ASP A 65 -17.86 10.06 -3.62
CA ASP A 65 -17.51 11.47 -3.38
C ASP A 65 -16.14 11.65 -2.74
N LEU A 66 -15.57 10.57 -2.20
CA LEU A 66 -14.23 10.57 -1.62
C LEU A 66 -13.16 10.91 -2.67
N LYS A 67 -12.00 11.41 -2.22
CA LYS A 67 -10.89 11.75 -3.13
C LYS A 67 -10.18 10.50 -3.65
N LEU A 68 -10.08 9.45 -2.82
CA LEU A 68 -9.39 8.19 -3.11
C LEU A 68 -10.34 6.99 -2.94
N PRO A 69 -11.49 6.96 -3.64
CA PRO A 69 -12.57 6.01 -3.38
C PRO A 69 -12.12 4.56 -3.64
N GLY A 70 -11.83 3.81 -2.58
CA GLY A 70 -11.44 2.40 -2.68
C GLY A 70 -10.09 2.16 -3.36
N ILE A 71 -9.21 3.15 -3.41
CA ILE A 71 -7.88 3.04 -4.04
C ILE A 71 -6.92 2.28 -3.12
N PRO A 72 -6.29 1.19 -3.59
CA PRO A 72 -5.26 0.51 -2.82
C PRO A 72 -3.98 1.35 -2.73
N MET A 73 -3.44 1.46 -1.52
CA MET A 73 -2.20 2.20 -1.24
C MET A 73 -1.30 1.40 -0.30
N ALA A 74 -0.01 1.54 -0.48
CA ALA A 74 0.98 1.11 0.51
C ALA A 74 1.66 2.36 1.11
N VAL A 75 2.06 2.27 2.37
CA VAL A 75 2.71 3.38 3.07
C VAL A 75 4.08 2.96 3.58
N LYS A 76 5.01 3.90 3.59
CA LYS A 76 6.36 3.68 4.11
C LYS A 76 6.28 3.17 5.57
N ASP A 77 7.11 2.20 5.93
CA ASP A 77 7.09 1.57 7.25
C ASP A 77 7.55 2.48 8.41
N LEU A 78 7.68 3.75 8.14
CA LEU A 78 7.88 4.82 9.11
C LEU A 78 6.56 5.31 9.73
N PHE A 79 5.47 5.31 8.95
CA PHE A 79 4.18 5.80 9.43
C PHE A 79 3.49 4.76 10.31
N CYS A 80 3.14 5.13 11.53
CA CYS A 80 2.33 4.27 12.40
C CYS A 80 0.96 4.04 11.77
N THR A 81 0.63 2.77 11.60
CA THR A 81 -0.69 2.30 11.15
C THR A 81 -1.26 1.40 12.25
N ARG A 82 -2.43 1.74 12.76
CA ARG A 82 -3.07 1.04 13.86
C ARG A 82 -3.20 -0.45 13.56
N ASP A 83 -2.87 -1.27 14.55
CA ASP A 83 -2.99 -2.74 14.54
C ASP A 83 -2.17 -3.45 13.45
N LEU A 84 -1.28 -2.74 12.75
CA LEU A 84 -0.36 -3.33 11.78
C LEU A 84 1.09 -3.06 12.18
N ARG A 85 1.92 -4.11 12.21
CA ARG A 85 3.34 -4.02 12.52
C ARG A 85 4.01 -2.87 11.77
N THR A 86 4.74 -2.03 12.51
CA THR A 86 5.46 -0.86 11.98
C THR A 86 6.85 -0.84 12.59
N THR A 87 7.88 -1.07 11.78
CA THR A 87 9.25 -1.32 12.26
C THR A 87 10.21 -0.17 12.00
N ALA A 88 9.86 0.79 11.16
CA ALA A 88 10.79 1.81 10.66
C ALA A 88 12.07 1.20 10.04
N GLY A 89 12.01 -0.03 9.49
CA GLY A 89 13.17 -0.74 8.96
C GLY A 89 14.18 -1.17 10.03
N SER A 90 13.82 -1.12 11.32
CA SER A 90 14.71 -1.36 12.46
C SER A 90 14.38 -2.64 13.22
N LYS A 91 15.44 -3.34 13.67
CA LYS A 91 15.32 -4.49 14.56
C LYS A 91 14.72 -4.14 15.92
N ILE A 92 14.97 -2.92 16.40
CA ILE A 92 14.47 -2.45 17.69
C ILE A 92 12.93 -2.45 17.72
N LEU A 93 12.30 -2.11 16.59
CA LEU A 93 10.86 -2.04 16.44
C LEU A 93 10.25 -3.28 15.75
N ASN A 94 10.99 -4.36 15.59
CA ASN A 94 10.54 -5.51 14.79
C ASN A 94 9.20 -6.13 15.24
N ASN A 95 8.86 -6.00 16.50
CA ASN A 95 7.61 -6.50 17.09
C ASN A 95 6.65 -5.37 17.50
N PHE A 96 6.91 -4.13 17.10
CA PHE A 96 6.07 -3.00 17.46
C PHE A 96 4.80 -2.97 16.61
N VAL A 97 3.65 -2.96 17.27
CA VAL A 97 2.32 -2.80 16.67
C VAL A 97 1.67 -1.57 17.28
N PRO A 98 1.53 -0.47 16.52
CA PRO A 98 0.94 0.76 17.04
C PRO A 98 -0.53 0.57 17.43
N THR A 99 -0.93 1.14 18.56
CA THR A 99 -2.34 1.23 18.98
C THR A 99 -3.04 2.49 18.47
N TYR A 100 -2.33 3.29 17.68
CA TYR A 100 -2.79 4.56 17.11
C TYR A 100 -2.44 4.67 15.64
N GLU A 101 -3.15 5.55 14.95
CA GLU A 101 -2.90 5.90 13.55
C GLU A 101 -2.11 7.20 13.44
N SER A 102 -1.17 7.31 12.50
CA SER A 102 -0.53 8.59 12.22
C SER A 102 -1.54 9.56 11.57
N THR A 103 -1.39 10.86 11.81
CA THR A 103 -2.28 11.86 11.21
C THR A 103 -2.30 11.77 9.68
N VAL A 104 -1.13 11.51 9.07
CA VAL A 104 -1.01 11.39 7.61
C VAL A 104 -1.84 10.24 7.07
N THR A 105 -1.66 9.04 7.65
CA THR A 105 -2.37 7.84 7.20
C THR A 105 -3.85 7.93 7.53
N GLN A 106 -4.22 8.49 8.68
CA GLN A 106 -5.63 8.72 9.02
C GLN A 106 -6.34 9.59 7.97
N ASN A 107 -5.69 10.67 7.50
CA ASN A 107 -6.26 11.51 6.45
C ASN A 107 -6.43 10.76 5.13
N ILE A 108 -5.46 9.94 4.76
CA ILE A 108 -5.52 9.10 3.55
C ILE A 108 -6.68 8.09 3.63
N TRP A 109 -6.89 7.46 4.80
CA TRP A 109 -8.00 6.53 5.00
C TRP A 109 -9.35 7.23 5.04
N ASN A 110 -9.42 8.44 5.59
CA ASN A 110 -10.63 9.27 5.56
C ASN A 110 -11.01 9.68 4.14
N ASP A 111 -10.03 9.83 3.25
CA ASP A 111 -10.24 10.08 1.81
C ASP A 111 -10.60 8.81 1.03
N GLY A 112 -10.64 7.64 1.68
CA GLY A 112 -11.17 6.39 1.13
C GLY A 112 -10.14 5.39 0.60
N ALA A 113 -8.85 5.63 0.79
CA ALA A 113 -7.82 4.68 0.40
C ALA A 113 -7.82 3.41 1.26
N ILE A 114 -7.29 2.32 0.72
CA ILE A 114 -7.22 1.01 1.35
C ILE A 114 -5.76 0.61 1.52
N LEU A 115 -5.34 0.33 2.76
CA LEU A 115 -3.97 -0.09 3.06
C LEU A 115 -3.69 -1.49 2.51
N MET A 116 -2.63 -1.62 1.72
CA MET A 116 -2.09 -2.91 1.23
C MET A 116 -0.93 -3.45 2.08
N GLY A 117 -0.25 -2.58 2.82
CA GLY A 117 0.90 -2.95 3.64
C GLY A 117 1.91 -1.84 3.82
N LYS A 118 3.05 -2.21 4.40
CA LYS A 118 4.13 -1.33 4.80
C LYS A 118 5.34 -1.50 3.87
N LEU A 119 5.73 -0.41 3.23
CA LEU A 119 6.87 -0.39 2.30
C LEU A 119 8.21 -0.32 3.04
N ASN A 120 9.17 -1.02 2.48
CA ASN A 120 10.54 -1.04 2.97
C ASN A 120 11.19 0.34 2.94
N CYS A 121 12.12 0.58 3.86
CA CYS A 121 12.82 1.86 4.00
C CYS A 121 14.16 1.66 4.72
N ASP A 122 15.04 2.62 4.58
CA ASP A 122 16.21 2.73 5.45
C ASP A 122 15.81 2.79 6.92
N GLU A 123 16.65 2.25 7.81
CA GLU A 123 16.41 2.25 9.25
C GLU A 123 16.13 3.67 9.76
N PHE A 124 14.98 3.87 10.42
CA PHE A 124 14.43 5.17 10.86
C PHE A 124 14.37 6.25 9.77
N ALA A 125 14.29 5.85 8.51
CA ALA A 125 14.35 6.73 7.34
C ALA A 125 15.65 7.55 7.23
N MET A 126 16.73 7.09 7.84
CA MET A 126 18.04 7.74 7.88
C MET A 126 18.95 7.22 6.76
N GLY A 127 18.53 7.41 5.51
CA GLY A 127 19.26 6.98 4.32
C GLY A 127 18.54 7.36 3.04
N SER A 128 19.14 7.03 1.90
CA SER A 128 18.62 7.37 0.57
C SER A 128 18.55 6.19 -0.41
N SER A 129 19.08 5.03 -0.03
CA SER A 129 19.25 3.87 -0.93
C SER A 129 18.59 2.59 -0.42
N ASN A 130 18.02 2.61 0.79
CA ASN A 130 17.47 1.45 1.50
C ASN A 130 18.50 0.33 1.77
N GLU A 131 19.75 0.70 1.97
CA GLU A 131 20.84 -0.22 2.31
C GLU A 131 20.91 -0.54 3.80
N THR A 132 20.32 0.30 4.65
CA THR A 132 20.39 0.17 6.11
C THR A 132 19.18 -0.52 6.74
N SER A 133 18.20 -0.96 5.93
CA SER A 133 17.07 -1.73 6.44
C SER A 133 17.52 -3.02 7.09
N PHE A 134 17.14 -3.24 8.35
CA PHE A 134 17.45 -4.49 9.06
C PHE A 134 16.77 -5.70 8.42
N LEU A 135 15.60 -5.50 7.81
CA LEU A 135 14.78 -6.63 7.36
C LEU A 135 15.30 -7.22 6.06
N VAL A 136 15.44 -6.47 5.00
CA VAL A 136 16.10 -6.86 3.74
C VAL A 136 16.27 -5.62 2.86
N MET A 137 17.39 -5.48 2.15
CA MET A 137 17.51 -4.47 1.09
C MET A 137 16.49 -4.73 -0.03
N TYR A 138 15.79 -3.70 -0.49
CA TYR A 138 14.96 -3.84 -1.67
C TYR A 138 15.82 -3.87 -2.95
N LYS A 139 15.29 -4.49 -4.00
CA LYS A 139 15.90 -4.49 -5.32
C LYS A 139 15.12 -3.55 -6.24
N THR A 140 15.82 -2.68 -6.96
CA THR A 140 15.20 -1.90 -8.01
C THR A 140 14.97 -2.78 -9.24
N GLN A 141 13.82 -2.62 -9.87
CA GLN A 141 13.58 -3.22 -11.17
C GLN A 141 14.46 -2.50 -12.19
N SER A 142 15.50 -3.16 -12.70
CA SER A 142 16.29 -2.61 -13.80
C SER A 142 15.39 -2.45 -15.01
N ILE A 143 15.13 -1.22 -15.42
CA ILE A 143 14.50 -0.94 -16.71
C ILE A 143 15.56 -1.31 -17.74
N LYS A 144 15.38 -2.43 -18.43
CA LYS A 144 16.13 -2.68 -19.66
C LYS A 144 15.58 -1.68 -20.70
N ILE A 145 16.35 -0.62 -20.93
CA ILE A 145 16.14 0.30 -22.04
C ILE A 145 16.52 -0.40 -23.34
#